data_5a3781a15178ead648ba557cf2a84ae6
#
_entry.id   5a3781a15178ead648ba557cf2a84ae6
#
_cell.length_a   1.000
_cell.length_b   1.000
_cell.length_c   1.000
_cell.angle_alpha   90.00
_cell.angle_beta   90.00
_cell.angle_gamma   90.00
#
_symmetry.space_group_name_H-M   'P 1'
#
loop_
_entity.id
_entity.type
_entity.pdbx_description
1 polymer ?
#
loop_
_entity_poly.entity_id
_entity_poly.type
_entity_poly.pdbx_seq_one_letter_code
_entity_poly.pdbx_strand_id
1 'polypeptide(L)'
;TEVKRPSGQTEPKEAAGLPSFGPSRSLDYELEVGAFVAEGNSLGQPIPLAEAERHLFGLVLVNDWSARDLQKWEYQPLGPFLSKSFATSVGPWVVTLEALAPYRVPAFARPVGDPRPLPYLAHEENEAHGGIDLRLEVLLSSRAMREKGLPPLVVSRSNAEKTAPPTVAS
;
A
#
# COMPACT_ATOMS: atom_id res chain seq x y z
N THR A 1 -12.63 14.72 1.24
CA THR A 1 -11.73 14.59 2.43
C THR A 1 -10.59 15.58 2.27
N GLU A 2 -10.25 16.29 3.33
CA GLU A 2 -9.13 17.21 3.39
C GLU A 2 -8.00 16.56 4.20
N VAL A 3 -6.77 16.70 3.71
CA VAL A 3 -5.57 16.18 4.39
C VAL A 3 -4.71 17.35 4.82
N LYS A 4 -4.44 17.44 6.12
CA LYS A 4 -3.60 18.49 6.69
C LYS A 4 -2.12 18.15 6.45
N ARG A 5 -1.37 19.10 5.89
CA ARG A 5 0.08 18.96 5.73
C ARG A 5 0.75 18.81 7.10
N PRO A 6 1.57 17.76 7.32
CA PRO A 6 2.30 17.60 8.58
C PRO A 6 3.49 18.54 8.66
N SER A 7 3.95 18.77 9.88
CA SER A 7 5.23 19.43 10.16
C SER A 7 6.11 18.51 10.98
N GLY A 8 7.40 18.54 10.74
CA GLY A 8 8.35 17.68 11.45
C GLY A 8 9.81 18.08 11.13
N GLN A 9 10.71 17.23 11.57
CA GLN A 9 12.14 17.40 11.30
C GLN A 9 12.50 16.86 9.91
N THR A 10 13.45 17.50 9.27
CA THR A 10 14.05 17.05 8.02
C THR A 10 15.56 16.99 8.16
N GLU A 11 16.20 16.16 7.33
CA GLU A 11 17.65 16.05 7.30
C GLU A 11 18.33 17.42 7.09
N PRO A 12 19.54 17.59 7.65
CA PRO A 12 20.39 18.71 7.31
C PRO A 12 20.65 18.78 5.79
N LYS A 13 20.68 19.97 5.23
CA LYS A 13 21.03 20.17 3.82
C LYS A 13 22.50 19.86 3.52
N GLU A 14 23.34 20.01 4.52
CA GLU A 14 24.77 19.74 4.48
C GLU A 14 25.14 18.71 5.53
N ALA A 15 26.12 17.87 5.28
CA ALA A 15 26.50 16.75 6.14
C ALA A 15 26.85 17.17 7.59
N ALA A 16 27.37 18.38 7.80
CA ALA A 16 27.69 18.95 9.10
C ALA A 16 26.61 19.93 9.62
N GLY A 17 25.48 20.03 8.93
CA GLY A 17 24.40 20.96 9.27
C GLY A 17 23.52 20.47 10.42
N LEU A 18 22.63 21.35 10.87
CA LEU A 18 21.59 21.01 11.84
C LEU A 18 20.30 20.61 11.10
N PRO A 19 19.50 19.68 11.67
CA PRO A 19 18.17 19.39 11.13
C PRO A 19 17.29 20.64 11.21
N SER A 20 16.34 20.74 10.29
CA SER A 20 15.35 21.81 10.30
C SER A 20 13.98 21.26 10.69
N PHE A 21 13.11 22.12 11.24
CA PHE A 21 11.73 21.81 11.55
C PHE A 21 10.79 22.70 10.75
N GLY A 22 9.76 22.12 10.17
CA GLY A 22 8.76 22.87 9.42
C GLY A 22 7.74 22.00 8.70
N PRO A 23 6.83 22.62 7.92
CA PRO A 23 5.86 21.87 7.13
C PRO A 23 6.54 21.07 6.01
N SER A 24 6.08 19.85 5.81
CA SER A 24 6.56 18.97 4.72
C SER A 24 6.46 19.67 3.36
N ARG A 25 7.46 19.45 2.53
CA ARG A 25 7.53 19.94 1.15
C ARG A 25 7.42 18.82 0.12
N SER A 26 7.34 17.56 0.56
CA SER A 26 7.32 16.38 -0.29
C SER A 26 6.22 15.42 0.15
N LEU A 27 4.96 15.82 -0.10
CA LEU A 27 3.82 14.92 0.08
C LEU A 27 3.69 13.98 -1.11
N ASP A 28 3.41 12.72 -0.80
CA ASP A 28 3.23 11.65 -1.77
C ASP A 28 2.03 10.79 -1.40
N TYR A 29 1.51 10.05 -2.36
CA TYR A 29 0.47 9.04 -2.17
C TYR A 29 1.09 7.64 -2.16
N GLU A 30 0.45 6.73 -1.47
CA GLU A 30 0.69 5.29 -1.59
C GLU A 30 -0.66 4.63 -1.83
N LEU A 31 -0.90 4.21 -3.08
CA LEU A 31 -2.12 3.47 -3.40
C LEU A 31 -1.96 2.02 -2.98
N GLU A 32 -2.79 1.61 -2.05
CA GLU A 32 -2.75 0.32 -1.41
C GLU A 32 -4.11 -0.38 -1.45
N VAL A 33 -4.12 -1.66 -1.14
CA VAL A 33 -5.32 -2.46 -0.91
C VAL A 33 -5.38 -2.83 0.56
N GLY A 34 -6.42 -2.37 1.24
CA GLY A 34 -6.74 -2.75 2.61
C GLY A 34 -7.66 -3.97 2.65
N ALA A 35 -7.51 -4.80 3.66
CA ALA A 35 -8.40 -5.92 3.92
C ALA A 35 -9.18 -5.70 5.21
N PHE A 36 -10.51 -5.87 5.16
CA PHE A 36 -11.34 -5.92 6.37
C PHE A 36 -11.35 -7.33 6.93
N VAL A 37 -10.97 -7.47 8.20
CA VAL A 37 -11.06 -8.73 8.94
C VAL A 37 -12.47 -8.88 9.48
N ALA A 38 -13.12 -10.03 9.21
CA ALA A 38 -14.47 -10.34 9.67
C ALA A 38 -14.44 -10.92 11.08
N GLU A 39 -13.79 -12.06 11.23
CA GLU A 39 -13.65 -12.73 12.51
C GLU A 39 -12.18 -12.82 12.91
N GLY A 40 -11.88 -12.39 14.12
CA GLY A 40 -10.54 -12.52 14.68
C GLY A 40 -10.23 -13.92 15.18
N ASN A 41 -8.99 -14.14 15.55
CA ASN A 41 -8.51 -15.36 16.21
C ASN A 41 -8.24 -15.11 17.69
N SER A 42 -8.15 -16.16 18.47
CA SER A 42 -7.75 -16.08 19.87
C SER A 42 -6.31 -15.61 20.01
N LEU A 43 -6.02 -14.83 21.02
CA LEU A 43 -4.67 -14.32 21.30
C LEU A 43 -3.65 -15.47 21.37
N GLY A 44 -2.57 -15.35 20.61
CA GLY A 44 -1.50 -16.34 20.54
C GLY A 44 -1.81 -17.59 19.70
N GLN A 45 -2.97 -17.66 19.06
CA GLN A 45 -3.30 -18.75 18.13
C GLN A 45 -3.14 -18.24 16.68
N PRO A 46 -2.20 -18.79 15.89
CA PRO A 46 -2.06 -18.39 14.49
C PRO A 46 -3.24 -18.91 13.64
N ILE A 47 -3.58 -18.19 12.59
CA ILE A 47 -4.52 -18.63 11.57
C ILE A 47 -3.75 -19.41 10.51
N PRO A 48 -4.08 -20.70 10.27
CA PRO A 48 -3.48 -21.45 9.17
C PRO A 48 -3.80 -20.80 7.81
N LEU A 49 -2.86 -20.88 6.86
CA LEU A 49 -3.04 -20.29 5.52
C LEU A 49 -4.30 -20.82 4.82
N ALA A 50 -4.61 -22.08 4.98
CA ALA A 50 -5.83 -22.73 4.43
C ALA A 50 -7.14 -22.10 4.93
N GLU A 51 -7.13 -21.42 6.08
CA GLU A 51 -8.29 -20.80 6.70
C GLU A 51 -8.28 -19.27 6.61
N ALA A 52 -7.18 -18.68 6.16
CA ALA A 52 -6.98 -17.24 6.20
C ALA A 52 -8.09 -16.43 5.48
N GLU A 53 -8.58 -16.91 4.34
CA GLU A 53 -9.67 -16.24 3.61
C GLU A 53 -10.97 -16.15 4.41
N ARG A 54 -11.28 -17.11 5.26
CA ARG A 54 -12.51 -17.10 6.09
C ARG A 54 -12.51 -15.97 7.09
N HIS A 55 -11.34 -15.43 7.42
CA HIS A 55 -11.18 -14.28 8.29
C HIS A 55 -11.26 -12.94 7.57
N LEU A 56 -11.35 -12.94 6.23
CA LEU A 56 -11.44 -11.72 5.43
C LEU A 56 -12.89 -11.47 4.99
N PHE A 57 -13.39 -10.27 5.24
CA PHE A 57 -14.69 -9.83 4.76
C PHE A 57 -14.63 -9.29 3.32
N GLY A 58 -13.63 -8.47 3.03
CA GLY A 58 -13.51 -7.86 1.71
C GLY A 58 -12.34 -6.89 1.63
N LEU A 59 -12.17 -6.31 0.45
CA LEU A 59 -11.07 -5.41 0.12
C LEU A 59 -11.56 -3.98 -0.08
N VAL A 60 -10.68 -3.03 0.19
CA VAL A 60 -10.92 -1.59 0.05
C VAL A 60 -9.67 -0.90 -0.50
N LEU A 61 -9.83 0.20 -1.22
CA LEU A 61 -8.71 1.04 -1.61
C LEU A 61 -8.25 1.90 -0.43
N VAL A 62 -6.95 1.99 -0.26
CA VAL A 62 -6.31 2.80 0.78
C VAL A 62 -5.29 3.74 0.13
N ASN A 63 -5.17 4.94 0.65
CA ASN A 63 -4.06 5.83 0.36
C ASN A 63 -3.34 6.15 1.68
N ASP A 64 -2.16 5.60 1.86
CA ASP A 64 -1.28 5.91 2.98
C ASP A 64 -0.43 7.13 2.64
N TRP A 65 -0.93 8.30 3.05
CA TRP A 65 -0.27 9.56 2.77
C TRP A 65 1.11 9.64 3.41
N SER A 66 2.09 10.06 2.63
CA SER A 66 3.50 10.05 3.02
C SER A 66 4.12 11.44 2.89
N ALA A 67 4.81 11.88 3.93
CA ALA A 67 5.66 13.06 3.89
C ALA A 67 7.11 12.62 3.72
N ARG A 68 7.57 12.50 2.48
CA ARG A 68 8.85 11.84 2.14
C ARG A 68 10.08 12.51 2.74
N ASP A 69 10.07 13.82 2.85
CA ASP A 69 11.16 14.59 3.49
C ASP A 69 11.25 14.34 5.00
N LEU A 70 10.10 14.19 5.68
CA LEU A 70 10.06 13.79 7.09
C LEU A 70 10.43 12.32 7.25
N GLN A 71 9.92 11.45 6.36
CA GLN A 71 10.20 10.02 6.38
C GLN A 71 11.69 9.73 6.27
N LYS A 72 12.40 10.47 5.43
CA LYS A 72 13.84 10.33 5.25
C LYS A 72 14.62 10.60 6.54
N TRP A 73 14.14 11.50 7.39
CA TRP A 73 14.70 11.74 8.71
C TRP A 73 14.36 10.65 9.73
N GLU A 74 13.12 10.11 9.66
CA GLU A 74 12.57 9.25 10.71
C GLU A 74 12.85 7.75 10.51
N TYR A 75 12.98 7.27 9.25
CA TYR A 75 12.87 5.85 8.94
C TYR A 75 13.94 4.96 9.57
N GLN A 76 15.08 5.52 9.97
CA GLN A 76 16.17 4.80 10.64
C GLN A 76 16.52 5.45 11.98
N PRO A 77 16.69 4.64 13.05
CA PRO A 77 16.55 3.15 13.09
C PRO A 77 15.15 2.66 13.43
N LEU A 78 14.21 3.55 13.82
CA LEU A 78 12.95 3.17 14.46
C LEU A 78 11.76 3.06 13.50
N GLY A 79 11.90 3.53 12.27
CA GLY A 79 10.83 3.59 11.30
C GLY A 79 10.11 4.94 11.26
N PRO A 80 9.18 5.15 10.30
CA PRO A 80 8.46 6.40 10.15
C PRO A 80 7.45 6.63 11.28
N PHE A 81 7.25 7.89 11.67
CA PHE A 81 6.28 8.36 12.66
C PHE A 81 5.38 9.44 12.06
N LEU A 82 5.71 10.73 12.25
CA LEU A 82 4.93 11.87 11.76
C LEU A 82 4.81 11.88 10.23
N SER A 83 5.77 11.30 9.54
CA SER A 83 5.77 11.17 8.09
C SER A 83 4.65 10.28 7.54
N LYS A 84 4.06 9.43 8.38
CA LYS A 84 2.98 8.49 8.01
C LYS A 84 1.71 8.67 8.85
N SER A 85 1.82 9.05 10.12
CA SER A 85 0.70 9.09 11.06
C SER A 85 -0.26 10.29 10.87
N PHE A 86 0.00 11.18 9.90
CA PHE A 86 -0.81 12.40 9.74
C PHE A 86 -2.11 12.18 8.97
N ALA A 87 -2.17 11.21 8.07
CA ALA A 87 -3.39 10.88 7.34
C ALA A 87 -3.32 9.51 6.67
N THR A 88 -4.44 8.79 6.72
CA THR A 88 -4.74 7.62 5.89
C THR A 88 -6.13 7.82 5.30
N SER A 89 -6.28 7.70 3.99
CA SER A 89 -7.59 7.75 3.35
C SER A 89 -8.04 6.35 2.99
N VAL A 90 -9.23 5.99 3.45
CA VAL A 90 -9.86 4.68 3.16
C VAL A 90 -11.05 4.92 2.25
N GLY A 91 -11.14 4.16 1.17
CA GLY A 91 -12.27 4.22 0.24
C GLY A 91 -13.59 3.86 0.93
N PRO A 92 -14.73 4.45 0.53
CA PRO A 92 -16.02 4.15 1.17
C PRO A 92 -16.63 2.82 0.71
N TRP A 93 -16.09 2.20 -0.30
CA TRP A 93 -16.59 0.96 -0.89
C TRP A 93 -15.73 -0.22 -0.46
N VAL A 94 -16.35 -1.18 0.22
CA VAL A 94 -15.74 -2.48 0.51
C VAL A 94 -16.31 -3.49 -0.48
N VAL A 95 -15.44 -4.16 -1.22
CA VAL A 95 -15.82 -5.23 -2.16
C VAL A 95 -15.60 -6.56 -1.46
N THR A 96 -16.66 -7.34 -1.27
CA THR A 96 -16.58 -8.63 -0.56
C THR A 96 -15.79 -9.66 -1.37
N LEU A 97 -15.26 -10.68 -0.70
CA LEU A 97 -14.51 -11.74 -1.39
C LEU A 97 -15.39 -12.52 -2.39
N GLU A 98 -16.69 -12.70 -2.09
CA GLU A 98 -17.64 -13.33 -3.01
C GLU A 98 -17.81 -12.50 -4.29
N ALA A 99 -17.87 -11.17 -4.19
CA ALA A 99 -17.95 -10.29 -5.35
C ALA A 99 -16.65 -10.30 -6.18
N LEU A 100 -15.51 -10.61 -5.55
CA LEU A 100 -14.21 -10.74 -6.20
C LEU A 100 -13.96 -12.13 -6.82
N ALA A 101 -14.80 -13.12 -6.55
CA ALA A 101 -14.62 -14.48 -7.05
C ALA A 101 -14.40 -14.57 -8.57
N PRO A 102 -15.12 -13.82 -9.45
CA PRO A 102 -14.88 -13.86 -10.90
C PRO A 102 -13.53 -13.31 -11.34
N TYR A 103 -12.81 -12.61 -10.47
CA TYR A 103 -11.53 -11.95 -10.72
C TYR A 103 -10.34 -12.68 -10.08
N ARG A 104 -10.58 -13.89 -9.57
CA ARG A 104 -9.52 -14.73 -8.99
C ARG A 104 -8.58 -15.21 -10.09
N VAL A 105 -7.28 -15.14 -9.80
CA VAL A 105 -6.19 -15.60 -10.64
C VAL A 105 -5.18 -16.36 -9.78
N PRO A 106 -4.28 -17.16 -10.38
CA PRO A 106 -3.18 -17.75 -9.63
C PRO A 106 -2.39 -16.71 -8.86
N ALA A 107 -1.90 -17.07 -7.67
CA ALA A 107 -0.97 -16.22 -6.93
C ALA A 107 0.30 -15.99 -7.77
N PHE A 108 1.04 -14.94 -7.44
CA PHE A 108 2.29 -14.60 -8.13
C PHE A 108 3.26 -15.80 -8.13
N ALA A 109 3.62 -16.26 -9.33
CA ALA A 109 4.58 -17.35 -9.49
C ALA A 109 5.99 -16.89 -9.11
N ARG A 110 6.66 -17.63 -8.23
CA ARG A 110 8.05 -17.35 -7.87
C ARG A 110 8.97 -17.56 -9.07
N PRO A 111 9.99 -16.74 -9.26
CA PRO A 111 11.01 -16.96 -10.29
C PRO A 111 11.70 -18.32 -10.13
N VAL A 112 12.11 -18.88 -11.25
CA VAL A 112 12.89 -20.14 -11.26
C VAL A 112 14.23 -19.89 -10.55
N GLY A 113 14.51 -20.69 -9.53
CA GLY A 113 15.73 -20.55 -8.71
C GLY A 113 15.52 -19.90 -7.34
N ASP A 114 14.36 -19.29 -7.11
CA ASP A 114 14.02 -18.79 -5.79
C ASP A 114 13.82 -19.93 -4.78
N PRO A 115 14.18 -19.73 -3.50
CA PRO A 115 13.94 -20.71 -2.47
C PRO A 115 12.45 -21.01 -2.31
N ARG A 116 12.11 -22.26 -2.03
CA ARG A 116 10.72 -22.64 -1.74
C ARG A 116 10.24 -21.93 -0.45
N PRO A 117 8.98 -21.51 -0.38
CA PRO A 117 8.42 -20.98 0.85
C PRO A 117 8.44 -22.06 1.94
N LEU A 118 8.48 -21.61 3.20
CA LEU A 118 8.32 -22.52 4.33
C LEU A 118 6.94 -23.17 4.29
N PRO A 119 6.76 -24.41 4.82
CA PRO A 119 5.50 -25.15 4.69
C PRO A 119 4.25 -24.38 5.15
N TYR A 120 4.35 -23.54 6.18
CA TYR A 120 3.22 -22.76 6.68
C TYR A 120 2.82 -21.58 5.76
N LEU A 121 3.64 -21.26 4.75
CA LEU A 121 3.41 -20.23 3.74
C LEU A 121 3.03 -20.83 2.37
N ALA A 122 2.89 -22.16 2.27
CA ALA A 122 2.56 -22.86 1.03
C ALA A 122 1.19 -23.52 1.16
N HIS A 123 0.32 -23.28 0.19
CA HIS A 123 -1.00 -23.90 0.11
C HIS A 123 -1.47 -23.94 -1.35
N GLU A 124 -1.80 -25.12 -1.85
CA GLU A 124 -2.14 -25.37 -3.27
C GLU A 124 -3.30 -24.48 -3.76
N GLU A 125 -4.36 -24.36 -2.97
CA GLU A 125 -5.50 -23.52 -3.32
C GLU A 125 -5.12 -22.04 -3.40
N ASN A 126 -4.27 -21.57 -2.50
CA ASN A 126 -3.74 -20.19 -2.55
C ASN A 126 -2.84 -19.99 -3.78
N GLU A 127 -2.04 -20.98 -4.17
CA GLU A 127 -1.23 -20.90 -5.38
C GLU A 127 -2.11 -20.84 -6.64
N ALA A 128 -3.20 -21.60 -6.67
CA ALA A 128 -4.11 -21.67 -7.81
C ALA A 128 -5.04 -20.46 -7.92
N HIS A 129 -5.49 -19.87 -6.81
CA HIS A 129 -6.58 -18.89 -6.79
C HIS A 129 -6.34 -17.72 -5.80
N GLY A 130 -5.16 -17.61 -5.18
CA GLY A 130 -4.89 -16.58 -4.17
C GLY A 130 -4.66 -15.19 -4.71
N GLY A 131 -4.47 -15.02 -6.02
CA GLY A 131 -4.35 -13.72 -6.67
C GLY A 131 -5.71 -13.12 -7.04
N ILE A 132 -5.70 -11.81 -7.30
CA ILE A 132 -6.87 -11.07 -7.80
C ILE A 132 -6.39 -10.17 -8.95
N ASP A 133 -7.05 -10.22 -10.12
CA ASP A 133 -6.77 -9.33 -11.25
C ASP A 133 -7.24 -7.91 -10.91
N LEU A 134 -6.34 -7.13 -10.30
CA LEU A 134 -6.58 -5.76 -9.88
C LEU A 134 -5.85 -4.79 -10.80
N ARG A 135 -6.61 -3.88 -11.42
CA ARG A 135 -6.08 -2.71 -12.12
C ARG A 135 -6.26 -1.48 -11.24
N LEU A 136 -5.16 -0.87 -10.89
CA LEU A 136 -5.12 0.31 -10.03
C LEU A 136 -4.69 1.53 -10.83
N GLU A 137 -5.41 2.63 -10.66
CA GLU A 137 -5.07 3.92 -11.27
C GLU A 137 -5.07 5.03 -10.21
N VAL A 138 -4.12 5.94 -10.34
CA VAL A 138 -4.08 7.18 -9.56
C VAL A 138 -4.30 8.35 -10.50
N LEU A 139 -5.27 9.18 -10.16
CA LEU A 139 -5.59 10.37 -10.91
C LEU A 139 -5.30 11.62 -10.08
N LEU A 140 -4.68 12.60 -10.69
CA LEU A 140 -4.39 13.90 -10.09
C LEU A 140 -5.24 15.00 -10.76
N SER A 141 -5.90 15.79 -9.93
CA SER A 141 -6.58 17.01 -10.38
C SER A 141 -6.12 18.18 -9.52
N SER A 142 -5.44 19.15 -10.12
CA SER A 142 -5.07 20.39 -9.45
C SER A 142 -6.22 21.41 -9.48
N ARG A 143 -6.13 22.43 -8.60
CA ARG A 143 -7.09 23.54 -8.61
C ARG A 143 -7.11 24.23 -9.98
N ALA A 144 -5.94 24.53 -10.54
CA ALA A 144 -5.83 25.17 -11.85
C ALA A 144 -6.44 24.33 -12.99
N MET A 145 -6.34 22.99 -12.92
CA MET A 145 -7.00 22.11 -13.89
C MET A 145 -8.52 22.21 -13.78
N ARG A 146 -9.07 22.18 -12.57
CA ARG A 146 -10.52 22.30 -12.34
C ARG A 146 -11.06 23.65 -12.81
N GLU A 147 -10.36 24.75 -12.50
CA GLU A 147 -10.72 26.10 -12.95
C GLU A 147 -10.75 26.23 -14.48
N LYS A 148 -9.92 25.45 -15.18
CA LYS A 148 -9.88 25.39 -16.65
C LYS A 148 -10.77 24.30 -17.26
N GLY A 149 -11.56 23.58 -16.47
CA GLY A 149 -12.39 22.47 -16.94
C GLY A 149 -11.61 21.28 -17.50
N LEU A 150 -10.35 21.12 -17.13
CA LEU A 150 -9.51 20.01 -17.60
C LEU A 150 -9.81 18.73 -16.82
N PRO A 151 -9.82 17.56 -17.49
CA PRO A 151 -9.99 16.28 -16.80
C PRO A 151 -8.79 15.96 -15.89
N PRO A 152 -8.99 15.10 -14.87
CA PRO A 152 -7.87 14.60 -14.07
C PRO A 152 -6.82 13.89 -14.93
N LEU A 153 -5.55 14.07 -14.57
CA LEU A 153 -4.42 13.39 -15.21
C LEU A 153 -4.16 12.05 -14.51
N VAL A 154 -4.06 10.98 -15.29
CA VAL A 154 -3.59 9.69 -14.75
C VAL A 154 -2.09 9.77 -14.52
N VAL A 155 -1.66 9.66 -13.26
CA VAL A 155 -0.25 9.75 -12.86
C VAL A 155 0.39 8.40 -12.61
N SER A 156 -0.44 7.37 -12.37
CA SER A 156 0.05 5.99 -12.17
C SER A 156 -1.00 4.98 -12.64
N ARG A 157 -0.52 3.89 -13.23
CA ARG A 157 -1.29 2.67 -13.53
C ARG A 157 -0.49 1.46 -13.14
N SER A 158 -1.09 0.54 -12.41
CA SER A 158 -0.50 -0.75 -12.06
C SER A 158 -1.51 -1.87 -12.24
N ASN A 159 -1.00 -3.08 -12.48
CA ASN A 159 -1.79 -4.30 -12.47
C ASN A 159 -1.10 -5.27 -11.51
N ALA A 160 -1.81 -5.69 -10.46
CA ALA A 160 -1.26 -6.58 -9.44
C ALA A 160 -0.79 -7.93 -9.99
N GLU A 161 -1.38 -8.40 -11.11
CA GLU A 161 -0.98 -9.63 -11.78
C GLU A 161 0.38 -9.52 -12.50
N LYS A 162 0.74 -8.31 -12.96
CA LYS A 162 1.89 -8.08 -13.86
C LYS A 162 3.08 -7.38 -13.22
N THR A 163 2.95 -6.91 -12.00
CA THR A 163 4.08 -6.30 -11.29
C THR A 163 4.96 -7.39 -10.69
N ALA A 164 5.88 -7.90 -11.49
CA ALA A 164 7.08 -8.50 -10.91
C ALA A 164 7.69 -7.49 -9.93
N PRO A 165 8.15 -7.91 -8.74
CA PRO A 165 8.87 -7.01 -7.86
C PRO A 165 10.02 -6.37 -8.65
N PRO A 166 10.32 -5.07 -8.44
CA PRO A 166 11.42 -4.44 -9.10
C PRO A 166 12.68 -5.28 -8.83
N THR A 167 13.30 -5.77 -9.89
CA THR A 167 14.63 -6.36 -9.80
C THR A 167 15.54 -5.29 -9.23
N VAL A 168 15.99 -5.48 -7.99
CA VAL A 168 17.05 -4.65 -7.43
C VAL A 168 18.26 -4.94 -8.32
N ALA A 169 18.55 -4.03 -9.25
CA ALA A 169 19.79 -4.06 -9.98
C ALA A 169 20.91 -3.86 -8.97
N SER A 170 21.76 -4.87 -8.87
CA SER A 170 23.00 -4.87 -8.11
C SER A 170 23.98 -3.80 -8.60
#